data_d7461ef727e124aeecf307dcdec84173
#
_entry.id   d7461ef727e124aeecf307dcdec84173
#
_cell.length_a   1.000
_cell.length_b   1.000
_cell.length_c   1.000
_cell.angle_alpha   90.00
_cell.angle_beta   90.00
_cell.angle_gamma   90.00
#
_symmetry.space_group_name_H-M   'P 1'
#
loop_
_entity.id
_entity.type
_entity.pdbx_description
1 polymer ?
#
loop_
_entity_poly.entity_id
_entity_poly.type
_entity_poly.pdbx_seq_one_letter_code
_entity_poly.pdbx_strand_id
1 'polypeptide(L)'
;MAWIARHIALIAALVPGALGGLAPPASAAGASPWASVNVCDPPTAPGAVGVRVGMPAGPGTQWIRVRIEYYAAAGGRYVPAAAGGDGGWTRLGTGAMGVRGGTTFHFDVPAAGHQLILRGAVTLEWRRGGRTTRRARIHTHAGHAADAGGTSLAQCVIRR
;
A
#
# COMPACT_ATOMS: atom_id res chain seq x y z
N MET A 1 -36.92 -37.25 -76.74
CA MET A 1 -36.44 -37.68 -75.48
C MET A 1 -35.25 -36.80 -75.14
N ALA A 2 -35.44 -35.74 -74.32
CA ALA A 2 -34.40 -34.72 -74.00
C ALA A 2 -33.95 -34.87 -72.55
N TRP A 3 -32.70 -35.13 -72.37
CA TRP A 3 -32.06 -35.19 -71.06
C TRP A 3 -31.51 -33.81 -70.70
N ILE A 4 -32.07 -33.22 -69.65
CA ILE A 4 -31.60 -31.95 -69.04
C ILE A 4 -30.62 -32.27 -67.91
N ALA A 5 -29.34 -31.99 -68.12
CA ALA A 5 -28.33 -32.09 -67.13
C ALA A 5 -28.35 -30.79 -66.24
N ARG A 6 -28.68 -30.92 -64.99
CA ARG A 6 -28.59 -29.82 -63.96
C ARG A 6 -27.18 -29.77 -63.44
N HIS A 7 -26.49 -28.68 -63.68
CA HIS A 7 -25.20 -28.35 -62.97
C HIS A 7 -25.50 -27.72 -61.66
N ILE A 8 -25.09 -28.39 -60.56
CA ILE A 8 -25.10 -27.82 -59.22
C ILE A 8 -23.76 -27.16 -59.02
N ALA A 9 -23.73 -25.84 -58.94
CA ALA A 9 -22.55 -25.07 -58.56
C ALA A 9 -22.43 -25.06 -57.04
N LEU A 10 -21.39 -25.70 -56.48
CA LEU A 10 -21.01 -25.57 -55.05
C LEU A 10 -20.26 -24.25 -54.88
N ILE A 11 -20.87 -23.32 -54.15
CA ILE A 11 -20.20 -22.10 -53.68
C ILE A 11 -19.54 -22.44 -52.35
N ALA A 12 -18.22 -22.58 -52.35
CA ALA A 12 -17.42 -22.70 -51.12
C ALA A 12 -17.26 -21.31 -50.49
N ALA A 13 -17.96 -21.05 -49.40
CA ALA A 13 -17.79 -19.84 -48.61
C ALA A 13 -16.50 -19.95 -47.78
N LEU A 14 -15.49 -19.19 -48.16
CA LEU A 14 -14.28 -18.97 -47.33
C LEU A 14 -14.65 -18.07 -46.16
N VAL A 15 -14.68 -18.64 -44.95
CA VAL A 15 -14.79 -17.88 -43.68
C VAL A 15 -13.38 -17.42 -43.34
N PRO A 16 -13.10 -16.11 -43.30
CA PRO A 16 -11.83 -15.63 -42.77
C PRO A 16 -11.80 -15.84 -41.26
N GLY A 17 -10.97 -16.78 -40.79
CA GLY A 17 -10.70 -17.01 -39.39
C GLY A 17 -10.05 -15.75 -38.76
N ALA A 18 -10.81 -15.02 -37.97
CA ALA A 18 -10.25 -13.98 -37.12
C ALA A 18 -9.34 -14.63 -36.06
N LEU A 19 -8.03 -14.54 -36.28
CA LEU A 19 -7.02 -14.83 -35.27
C LEU A 19 -7.17 -13.75 -34.20
N GLY A 20 -8.06 -13.99 -33.24
CA GLY A 20 -8.13 -13.22 -32.02
C GLY A 20 -6.81 -13.37 -31.24
N GLY A 21 -5.89 -12.43 -31.47
CA GLY A 21 -4.69 -12.32 -30.66
C GLY A 21 -5.09 -12.18 -29.23
N LEU A 22 -4.82 -13.19 -28.39
CA LEU A 22 -4.88 -13.08 -26.94
C LEU A 22 -3.83 -12.04 -26.56
N ALA A 23 -4.28 -10.80 -26.31
CA ALA A 23 -3.44 -9.80 -25.69
C ALA A 23 -2.92 -10.41 -24.37
N PRO A 24 -1.60 -10.41 -24.13
CA PRO A 24 -1.08 -10.90 -22.86
C PRO A 24 -1.78 -10.10 -21.75
N PRO A 25 -2.17 -10.75 -20.64
CA PRO A 25 -2.77 -10.03 -19.52
C PRO A 25 -1.81 -8.90 -19.17
N ALA A 26 -2.29 -7.66 -19.21
CA ALA A 26 -1.53 -6.51 -18.76
C ALA A 26 -1.03 -6.88 -17.36
N SER A 27 0.28 -7.08 -17.23
CA SER A 27 0.91 -7.30 -15.94
C SER A 27 0.45 -6.15 -15.09
N ALA A 28 -0.34 -6.43 -14.06
CA ALA A 28 -0.78 -5.41 -13.12
C ALA A 28 0.50 -4.75 -12.63
N ALA A 29 0.80 -3.57 -13.16
CA ALA A 29 1.97 -2.80 -12.79
C ALA A 29 1.90 -2.72 -11.28
N GLY A 30 2.82 -3.41 -10.59
CA GLY A 30 2.67 -3.77 -9.20
C GLY A 30 2.36 -2.51 -8.41
N ALA A 31 1.21 -2.49 -7.74
CA ALA A 31 0.81 -1.37 -6.91
C ALA A 31 2.00 -0.92 -6.06
N SER A 32 2.30 0.37 -6.06
CA SER A 32 3.39 0.89 -5.23
C SER A 32 3.05 0.74 -3.75
N PRO A 33 4.03 0.47 -2.89
CA PRO A 33 3.79 0.48 -1.46
C PRO A 33 3.36 1.88 -1.01
N TRP A 34 2.46 1.94 -0.03
CA TRP A 34 2.00 3.20 0.53
C TRP A 34 1.91 3.13 2.05
N ALA A 35 1.98 4.27 2.70
CA ALA A 35 1.72 4.44 4.12
C ALA A 35 0.97 5.74 4.36
N SER A 36 0.07 5.74 5.34
CA SER A 36 -0.73 6.90 5.69
C SER A 36 -1.03 6.92 7.18
N VAL A 37 -1.12 8.10 7.77
CA VAL A 37 -1.69 8.25 9.11
C VAL A 37 -3.21 8.16 8.98
N ASN A 38 -3.80 7.15 9.62
CA ASN A 38 -5.25 6.91 9.60
C ASN A 38 -5.94 7.17 10.95
N VAL A 39 -5.17 7.32 12.02
CA VAL A 39 -5.64 7.78 13.33
C VAL A 39 -4.76 8.94 13.76
N CYS A 40 -5.35 10.04 14.17
CA CYS A 40 -4.61 11.21 14.64
C CYS A 40 -5.38 11.87 15.78
N ASP A 41 -4.91 11.66 17.00
CA ASP A 41 -5.36 12.32 18.24
C ASP A 41 -6.91 12.39 18.39
N PRO A 42 -7.63 11.25 18.25
CA PRO A 42 -9.09 11.29 18.36
C PRO A 42 -9.48 11.61 19.82
N PRO A 43 -10.63 12.29 20.03
CA PRO A 43 -11.08 12.64 21.38
C PRO A 43 -11.22 11.43 22.33
N THR A 44 -11.54 10.27 21.78
CA THR A 44 -11.70 9.00 22.54
C THR A 44 -10.38 8.33 22.91
N ALA A 45 -9.27 8.75 22.29
CA ALA A 45 -7.92 8.25 22.58
C ALA A 45 -6.88 9.34 22.31
N PRO A 46 -6.80 10.35 23.20
CA PRO A 46 -5.85 11.45 23.06
C PRO A 46 -4.41 10.93 22.96
N GLY A 47 -3.62 11.54 22.09
CA GLY A 47 -2.23 11.14 21.84
C GLY A 47 -2.07 9.90 20.96
N ALA A 48 -3.16 9.24 20.52
CA ALA A 48 -3.08 8.10 19.64
C ALA A 48 -2.74 8.50 18.19
N VAL A 49 -1.77 7.79 17.59
CA VAL A 49 -1.35 7.97 16.20
C VAL A 49 -1.29 6.60 15.53
N GLY A 50 -2.22 6.34 14.61
CA GLY A 50 -2.25 5.11 13.81
C GLY A 50 -1.61 5.32 12.45
N VAL A 51 -0.75 4.39 12.06
CA VAL A 51 -0.17 4.33 10.71
C VAL A 51 -0.67 3.06 10.02
N ARG A 52 -1.33 3.23 8.89
CA ARG A 52 -1.75 2.15 8.00
C ARG A 52 -0.80 2.04 6.82
N VAL A 53 -0.50 0.83 6.43
CA VAL A 53 0.46 0.49 5.38
C VAL A 53 -0.17 -0.48 4.40
N GLY A 54 -0.01 -0.21 3.12
CA GLY A 54 -0.28 -1.16 2.03
C GLY A 54 1.03 -1.63 1.40
N MET A 55 1.17 -2.93 1.28
CA MET A 55 2.34 -3.57 0.72
C MET A 55 1.95 -4.39 -0.50
N PRO A 56 2.52 -4.13 -1.69
CA PRO A 56 2.18 -4.87 -2.89
C PRO A 56 2.57 -6.33 -2.78
N ALA A 57 1.94 -7.15 -3.61
CA ALA A 57 2.31 -8.55 -3.77
C ALA A 57 3.81 -8.72 -4.02
N GLY A 58 4.34 -9.86 -3.57
CA GLY A 58 5.74 -10.18 -3.78
C GLY A 58 6.09 -11.57 -3.25
N PRO A 59 7.19 -12.13 -3.72
CA PRO A 59 7.61 -13.46 -3.31
C PRO A 59 8.06 -13.47 -1.84
N GLY A 60 7.52 -14.42 -1.07
CA GLY A 60 7.92 -14.65 0.32
C GLY A 60 7.01 -14.01 1.35
N THR A 61 7.49 -13.89 2.55
CA THR A 61 6.77 -13.31 3.69
C THR A 61 6.98 -11.80 3.72
N GLN A 62 5.90 -11.06 3.92
CA GLN A 62 5.88 -9.61 3.96
C GLN A 62 5.93 -9.12 5.40
N TRP A 63 6.85 -8.20 5.66
CA TRP A 63 7.11 -7.61 6.96
C TRP A 63 7.14 -6.11 6.88
N ILE A 64 6.64 -5.45 7.92
CA ILE A 64 6.75 -4.01 8.09
C ILE A 64 7.40 -3.67 9.43
N ARG A 65 8.05 -2.53 9.47
CA ARG A 65 8.45 -1.85 10.70
C ARG A 65 8.05 -0.39 10.56
N VAL A 66 7.17 0.06 11.42
CA VAL A 66 6.74 1.47 11.50
C VAL A 66 7.52 2.14 12.60
N ARG A 67 8.12 3.28 12.30
CA ARG A 67 8.72 4.19 13.27
C ARG A 67 8.05 5.54 13.17
N ILE A 68 7.87 6.20 14.28
CA ILE A 68 7.37 7.56 14.29
C ILE A 68 8.56 8.52 14.36
N GLU A 69 8.47 9.56 13.53
CA GLU A 69 9.36 10.71 13.56
C GLU A 69 8.54 11.94 13.96
N TYR A 70 9.14 12.81 14.77
CA TYR A 70 8.57 14.11 15.12
C TYR A 70 9.34 15.25 14.45
N TYR A 71 8.63 16.34 14.15
CA TYR A 71 9.26 17.52 13.57
C TYR A 71 9.95 18.35 14.67
N ALA A 72 11.27 18.40 14.61
CA ALA A 72 12.11 19.21 15.52
C ALA A 72 12.24 20.62 14.94
N ALA A 73 11.46 21.58 15.45
CA ALA A 73 11.39 22.94 14.92
C ALA A 73 12.76 23.64 14.92
N ALA A 74 13.57 23.44 15.99
CA ALA A 74 14.91 24.02 16.08
C ALA A 74 15.86 23.58 14.96
N GLY A 75 15.65 22.37 14.39
CA GLY A 75 16.47 21.85 13.29
C GLY A 75 15.76 21.85 11.94
N GLY A 76 14.50 22.28 11.86
CA GLY A 76 13.70 22.29 10.64
C GLY A 76 13.53 20.91 9.98
N ARG A 77 13.59 19.82 10.74
CA ARG A 77 13.62 18.46 10.21
C ARG A 77 12.88 17.46 11.10
N TYR A 78 12.50 16.35 10.49
CA TYR A 78 11.99 15.20 11.22
C TYR A 78 13.14 14.41 11.84
N VAL A 79 12.95 13.97 13.07
CA VAL A 79 13.88 13.11 13.82
C VAL A 79 13.11 11.95 14.46
N PRO A 80 13.73 10.78 14.65
CA PRO A 80 13.07 9.65 15.29
C PRO A 80 12.55 9.98 16.70
N ALA A 81 11.33 9.58 17.01
CA ALA A 81 10.82 9.61 18.38
C ALA A 81 11.55 8.53 19.21
N ALA A 82 12.20 8.96 20.28
CA ALA A 82 13.07 8.07 21.08
C ALA A 82 12.25 7.04 21.87
N ALA A 83 11.26 7.48 22.64
CA ALA A 83 10.42 6.60 23.45
C ALA A 83 9.10 6.28 22.74
N GLY A 84 8.72 4.99 22.72
CA GLY A 84 7.42 4.55 22.17
C GLY A 84 7.21 4.74 20.66
N GLY A 85 8.21 5.25 19.93
CA GLY A 85 8.08 5.56 18.51
C GLY A 85 8.48 4.42 17.56
N ASP A 86 8.81 3.23 18.04
CA ASP A 86 9.20 2.08 17.21
C ASP A 86 8.25 0.90 17.45
N GLY A 87 7.47 0.54 16.46
CA GLY A 87 6.51 -0.56 16.51
C GLY A 87 7.14 -1.95 16.33
N GLY A 88 8.47 -2.04 16.15
CA GLY A 88 9.12 -3.31 15.87
C GLY A 88 8.76 -3.88 14.50
N TRP A 89 9.17 -5.13 14.26
CA TRP A 89 8.85 -5.86 13.04
C TRP A 89 7.51 -6.61 13.18
N THR A 90 6.58 -6.35 12.28
CA THR A 90 5.29 -7.01 12.20
C THR A 90 5.20 -7.81 10.91
N ARG A 91 4.88 -9.09 11.01
CA ARG A 91 4.57 -9.95 9.87
C ARG A 91 3.15 -9.65 9.39
N LEU A 92 3.00 -9.34 8.10
CA LEU A 92 1.69 -9.09 7.50
C LEU A 92 1.09 -10.34 6.82
N GLY A 93 1.92 -11.14 6.19
CA GLY A 93 1.44 -12.32 5.47
C GLY A 93 2.44 -12.86 4.47
N THR A 94 1.95 -13.79 3.66
CA THR A 94 2.66 -14.34 2.48
C THR A 94 1.72 -14.29 1.30
N GLY A 95 2.20 -14.00 0.10
CA GLY A 95 1.38 -14.31 -1.03
C GLY A 95 1.41 -13.41 -2.22
N ALA A 96 0.65 -13.88 -3.22
CA ALA A 96 0.52 -13.27 -4.52
C ALA A 96 -0.39 -12.03 -4.52
N MET A 97 -1.08 -11.75 -3.43
CA MET A 97 -1.91 -10.55 -3.27
C MET A 97 -1.24 -9.54 -2.34
N GLY A 98 -1.53 -8.27 -2.55
CA GLY A 98 -1.10 -7.21 -1.64
C GLY A 98 -1.72 -7.39 -0.25
N VAL A 99 -0.99 -7.02 0.77
CA VAL A 99 -1.44 -7.08 2.17
C VAL A 99 -1.48 -5.69 2.77
N ARG A 100 -2.34 -5.53 3.78
CA ARG A 100 -2.44 -4.30 4.56
C ARG A 100 -2.18 -4.61 6.02
N GLY A 101 -1.64 -3.64 6.73
CA GLY A 101 -1.43 -3.70 8.16
C GLY A 101 -1.19 -2.33 8.73
N GLY A 102 -0.86 -2.27 10.00
CA GLY A 102 -0.59 -0.97 10.64
C GLY A 102 -0.18 -1.16 12.09
N THR A 103 0.16 -0.05 12.70
CA THR A 103 0.53 0.04 14.12
C THR A 103 -0.02 1.34 14.68
N THR A 104 -0.54 1.28 15.90
CA THR A 104 -0.97 2.46 16.66
C THR A 104 0.05 2.73 17.76
N PHE A 105 0.40 3.98 17.92
CA PHE A 105 1.31 4.51 18.93
C PHE A 105 0.55 5.45 19.86
N HIS A 106 1.01 5.60 21.07
CA HIS A 106 0.49 6.56 22.03
C HIS A 106 1.61 7.46 22.52
N PHE A 107 1.40 8.76 22.43
CA PHE A 107 2.33 9.79 22.87
C PHE A 107 1.68 10.64 23.95
N ASP A 108 2.50 11.17 24.83
CA ASP A 108 2.05 12.17 25.77
C ASP A 108 1.53 13.39 25.03
N VAL A 109 0.41 13.89 25.50
CA VAL A 109 -0.22 15.08 24.94
C VAL A 109 0.63 16.30 25.28
N PRO A 110 0.97 17.17 24.31
CA PRO A 110 1.79 18.35 24.59
C PRO A 110 1.09 19.30 25.57
N ALA A 111 1.88 20.09 26.27
CA ALA A 111 1.36 21.14 27.15
C ALA A 111 0.54 22.19 26.35
N ALA A 112 -0.33 22.92 27.03
CA ALA A 112 -1.13 23.97 26.42
C ALA A 112 -0.27 24.99 25.65
N GLY A 113 -0.71 25.37 24.46
CA GLY A 113 0.04 26.26 23.56
C GLY A 113 1.14 25.56 22.73
N HIS A 114 1.36 24.27 22.94
CA HIS A 114 2.34 23.50 22.18
C HIS A 114 1.69 22.55 21.18
N GLN A 115 2.48 22.12 20.21
CA GLN A 115 2.07 21.11 19.23
C GLN A 115 3.14 20.06 19.02
N LEU A 116 2.71 18.86 18.69
CA LEU A 116 3.54 17.74 18.30
C LEU A 116 3.16 17.34 16.88
N ILE A 117 4.10 17.43 15.93
CA ILE A 117 3.89 17.06 14.54
C ILE A 117 4.61 15.75 14.27
N LEU A 118 3.85 14.71 13.93
CA LEU A 118 4.32 13.33 13.80
C LEU A 118 4.07 12.79 12.41
N ARG A 119 5.01 11.99 11.89
CA ARG A 119 4.82 11.19 10.67
C ARG A 119 5.34 9.77 10.86
N GLY A 120 4.88 8.84 10.03
CA GLY A 120 5.41 7.49 9.98
C GLY A 120 6.56 7.37 9.00
N ALA A 121 7.66 6.75 9.44
CA ALA A 121 8.73 6.23 8.59
C ALA A 121 8.60 4.69 8.57
N VAL A 122 8.33 4.13 7.40
CA VAL A 122 8.00 2.71 7.25
C VAL A 122 9.07 1.99 6.47
N THR A 123 9.57 0.89 7.04
CA THR A 123 10.43 -0.06 6.33
C THR A 123 9.60 -1.29 5.99
N LEU A 124 9.64 -1.68 4.72
CA LEU A 124 8.97 -2.87 4.19
C LEU A 124 10.03 -3.88 3.77
N GLU A 125 9.81 -5.15 4.08
CA GLU A 125 10.66 -6.24 3.67
C GLU A 125 9.87 -7.43 3.14
N TRP A 126 10.37 -8.01 2.04
CA TRP A 126 9.97 -9.32 1.54
C TRP A 126 11.06 -10.29 1.91
N ARG A 127 10.72 -11.35 2.66
CA ARG A 127 11.67 -12.33 3.17
C ARG A 127 11.35 -13.73 2.64
N ARG A 128 12.38 -14.46 2.20
CA ARG A 128 12.29 -15.87 1.80
C ARG A 128 13.35 -16.65 2.54
N GLY A 129 12.97 -17.75 3.22
CA GLY A 129 13.88 -18.54 4.01
C GLY A 129 14.64 -17.73 5.08
N GLY A 130 13.96 -16.77 5.72
CA GLY A 130 14.56 -15.89 6.73
C GLY A 130 15.42 -14.74 6.18
N ARG A 131 15.72 -14.73 4.88
CA ARG A 131 16.55 -13.68 4.25
C ARG A 131 15.69 -12.62 3.59
N THR A 132 16.06 -11.34 3.74
CA THR A 132 15.43 -10.22 3.04
C THR A 132 15.83 -10.26 1.56
N THR A 133 14.84 -10.42 0.68
CA THR A 133 15.02 -10.44 -0.78
C THR A 133 14.73 -9.09 -1.43
N ARG A 134 13.90 -8.27 -0.78
CA ARG A 134 13.57 -6.92 -1.22
C ARG A 134 13.29 -6.05 0.00
N ARG A 135 13.69 -4.79 -0.06
CA ARG A 135 13.43 -3.77 0.96
C ARG A 135 13.00 -2.47 0.31
N ALA A 136 12.04 -1.78 0.94
CA ALA A 136 11.67 -0.41 0.59
C ALA A 136 11.55 0.42 1.87
N ARG A 137 11.74 1.73 1.75
CA ARG A 137 11.49 2.71 2.81
C ARG A 137 10.63 3.82 2.26
N ILE A 138 9.59 4.16 2.99
CA ILE A 138 8.64 5.21 2.63
C ILE A 138 8.26 6.00 3.88
N HIS A 139 7.75 7.21 3.68
CA HIS A 139 7.08 7.98 4.72
C HIS A 139 5.57 7.97 4.50
N THR A 140 4.82 8.31 5.54
CA THR A 140 3.38 8.51 5.41
C THR A 140 3.08 9.70 4.50
N HIS A 141 2.07 9.55 3.65
CA HIS A 141 1.52 10.61 2.81
C HIS A 141 0.00 10.48 2.71
N ALA A 142 -0.65 11.56 2.31
CA ALA A 142 -2.10 11.58 2.08
C ALA A 142 -2.47 10.90 0.74
N GLY A 143 -3.77 10.72 0.51
CA GLY A 143 -4.28 10.22 -0.77
C GLY A 143 -4.73 8.77 -0.78
N HIS A 144 -4.66 8.06 0.36
CA HIS A 144 -5.06 6.65 0.51
C HIS A 144 -6.26 6.46 1.44
N ALA A 145 -7.24 7.37 1.42
CA ALA A 145 -8.37 7.33 2.35
C ALA A 145 -9.15 6.01 2.28
N ALA A 146 -9.48 5.53 1.08
CA ALA A 146 -10.18 4.25 0.90
C ALA A 146 -9.32 3.06 1.38
N ASP A 147 -8.02 3.12 1.13
CA ASP A 147 -7.08 2.07 1.50
C ASP A 147 -6.72 2.11 2.99
N ALA A 148 -6.66 3.30 3.58
CA ALA A 148 -6.33 3.50 4.98
C ALA A 148 -7.51 3.28 5.95
N GLY A 149 -8.71 3.02 5.43
CA GLY A 149 -9.92 2.86 6.26
C GLY A 149 -10.48 4.18 6.77
N GLY A 150 -10.59 5.18 5.89
CA GLY A 150 -11.15 6.49 6.18
C GLY A 150 -10.13 7.62 6.08
N THR A 151 -9.61 8.10 7.20
CA THR A 151 -8.63 9.19 7.22
C THR A 151 -7.30 8.76 6.57
N SER A 152 -6.72 9.67 5.78
CA SER A 152 -5.42 9.46 5.15
C SER A 152 -4.62 10.77 5.16
N LEU A 153 -3.75 10.91 6.14
CA LEU A 153 -2.92 12.09 6.35
C LEU A 153 -1.44 11.77 6.10
N ALA A 154 -0.69 12.78 5.69
CA ALA A 154 0.77 12.68 5.62
C ALA A 154 1.40 12.72 7.02
N GLN A 155 0.79 13.47 7.92
CA GLN A 155 1.27 13.68 9.29
C GLN A 155 0.11 13.85 10.26
N CYS A 156 0.33 13.59 11.53
CA CYS A 156 -0.56 13.90 12.63
C CYS A 156 -0.08 15.15 13.34
N VAL A 157 -0.98 16.07 13.66
CA VAL A 157 -0.71 17.25 14.46
C VAL A 157 -1.55 17.18 15.72
N ILE A 158 -0.91 16.94 16.85
CA ILE A 158 -1.51 16.96 18.19
C ILE A 158 -1.34 18.37 18.74
N ARG A 159 -2.42 19.00 19.14
CA ARG A 159 -2.44 20.37 19.69
C ARG A 159 -3.18 20.40 21.02
N ARG A 160 -2.76 21.29 21.91
CA ARG A 160 -3.47 21.63 23.13
C ARG A 160 -3.39 23.14 23.43
#